data_e6b369c8e6164c60f98f18f158b96e29
#
_entry.id   e6b369c8e6164c60f98f18f158b96e29
#
_cell.length_a   1.000
_cell.length_b   1.000
_cell.length_c   1.000
_cell.angle_alpha   90.00
_cell.angle_beta   90.00
_cell.angle_gamma   90.00
#
_symmetry.space_group_name_H-M   'P 1'
#
loop_
_entity.id
_entity.type
_entity.pdbx_description
1 polymer ?
#
loop_
_entity_poly.entity_id
_entity_poly.type
_entity_poly.pdbx_seq_one_letter_code
_entity_poly.pdbx_strand_id
1 'polypeptide(L)'
;MSNSFELPPSPIPFLDDNYPVGDSMGGQPIVIKRDPKVLGLGQVVNTYQHNTAPENFQRPESWSKKEKKAFFKSLLMDRIEGVIVVVDVDSALHRVKQVAPDDRAISSIFEPILDQGLKFIVLDGNNRLQFLINLVNDIYGIPEGKYEYIRHPQDTSTSVFRVTRKNNKFSDLPQAVQDTLLERLIIMSVYTQIGYDGMSEVFVNTNSGVFPNPQELRNAKNSPWADYVRSLRSEIPELLGYMFANPRKRYCADDWIVDCLDFVLNAVEIDLDEDSPTYKETNFYAISQSSKNELYGMEFL
;
A
#
# COMPACT_ATOMS: atom_id res chain seq x y z
N MET A 1 -53.02 -5.92 -9.42
CA MET A 1 -52.52 -4.68 -8.80
C MET A 1 -51.01 -4.85 -8.72
N SER A 2 -50.33 -4.34 -9.74
CA SER A 2 -48.87 -4.37 -9.81
C SER A 2 -48.28 -3.31 -8.90
N ASN A 3 -47.70 -3.72 -7.77
CA ASN A 3 -46.88 -2.83 -6.97
C ASN A 3 -45.55 -2.66 -7.72
N SER A 4 -45.43 -1.60 -8.49
CA SER A 4 -44.15 -1.11 -8.95
C SER A 4 -43.36 -0.64 -7.71
N PHE A 5 -42.36 -1.36 -7.33
CA PHE A 5 -41.38 -0.93 -6.35
C PHE A 5 -40.53 0.15 -7.02
N GLU A 6 -40.91 1.41 -6.86
CA GLU A 6 -40.03 2.51 -7.22
C GLU A 6 -38.86 2.50 -6.20
N LEU A 7 -37.71 2.13 -6.70
CA LEU A 7 -36.47 2.36 -5.94
C LEU A 7 -36.40 3.86 -5.60
N PRO A 8 -36.04 4.21 -4.35
CA PRO A 8 -35.77 5.60 -4.01
C PRO A 8 -34.73 6.18 -4.97
N PRO A 9 -34.81 7.47 -5.33
CA PRO A 9 -33.84 8.10 -6.19
C PRO A 9 -32.45 7.82 -5.58
N SER A 10 -31.57 7.26 -6.39
CA SER A 10 -30.25 6.80 -5.99
C SER A 10 -29.58 7.90 -5.16
N PRO A 11 -29.21 7.64 -3.89
CA PRO A 11 -28.44 8.59 -3.10
C PRO A 11 -26.95 8.65 -3.53
N ILE A 12 -26.61 8.01 -4.64
CA ILE A 12 -25.25 7.94 -5.15
C ILE A 12 -25.05 9.13 -6.08
N PRO A 13 -24.40 10.22 -5.64
CA PRO A 13 -24.19 11.41 -6.47
C PRO A 13 -23.16 11.18 -7.60
N PHE A 14 -22.81 9.93 -7.88
CA PHE A 14 -21.69 9.55 -8.75
C PHE A 14 -22.11 8.87 -10.05
N LEU A 15 -23.39 8.76 -10.34
CA LEU A 15 -23.92 8.28 -11.62
C LEU A 15 -24.24 9.44 -12.58
N ASP A 16 -23.48 10.53 -12.52
CA ASP A 16 -23.55 11.56 -13.54
C ASP A 16 -22.61 11.13 -14.67
N ASP A 17 -23.16 10.81 -15.86
CA ASP A 17 -22.44 10.41 -17.08
C ASP A 17 -21.42 11.46 -17.58
N ASN A 18 -21.25 12.55 -16.85
CA ASN A 18 -20.29 13.62 -17.11
C ASN A 18 -19.06 13.63 -16.18
N TYR A 19 -18.82 12.56 -15.42
CA TYR A 19 -17.55 12.50 -14.69
C TYR A 19 -16.43 12.21 -15.70
N PRO A 20 -15.52 13.16 -15.94
CA PRO A 20 -14.45 12.92 -16.90
C PRO A 20 -13.59 11.79 -16.42
N VAL A 21 -13.70 10.65 -17.07
CA VAL A 21 -12.74 9.56 -16.99
C VAL A 21 -11.44 10.10 -17.57
N GLY A 22 -10.49 10.42 -16.72
CA GLY A 22 -9.09 10.46 -17.10
C GLY A 22 -8.59 11.64 -17.92
N ASP A 23 -9.28 12.80 -17.97
CA ASP A 23 -8.70 13.99 -18.57
C ASP A 23 -8.35 15.03 -17.50
N SER A 24 -7.04 15.33 -17.46
CA SER A 24 -6.46 16.49 -16.79
C SER A 24 -7.39 17.70 -16.89
N MET A 25 -8.01 18.12 -15.79
CA MET A 25 -8.52 19.46 -15.68
C MET A 25 -7.34 20.42 -15.91
N GLY A 26 -7.15 20.89 -17.14
CA GLY A 26 -6.39 22.10 -17.51
C GLY A 26 -4.98 22.32 -16.91
N GLY A 27 -4.48 21.44 -16.08
CA GLY A 27 -3.17 21.52 -15.45
C GLY A 27 -2.08 20.90 -16.33
N GLN A 28 -0.90 21.49 -16.34
CA GLN A 28 0.26 20.86 -16.97
C GLN A 28 0.58 19.55 -16.24
N PRO A 29 0.95 18.48 -16.97
CA PRO A 29 1.31 17.20 -16.35
C PRO A 29 2.44 17.42 -15.33
N ILE A 30 2.28 16.85 -14.14
CA ILE A 30 3.32 16.91 -13.11
C ILE A 30 4.51 16.08 -13.60
N VAL A 31 5.63 16.74 -13.82
CA VAL A 31 6.88 16.04 -14.14
C VAL A 31 7.34 15.31 -12.88
N ILE A 32 7.29 14.00 -12.90
CA ILE A 32 7.76 13.16 -11.79
C ILE A 32 9.26 13.34 -11.62
N LYS A 33 9.69 13.76 -10.43
CA LYS A 33 11.10 13.88 -10.08
C LYS A 33 11.48 12.89 -9.01
N ARG A 34 12.45 12.06 -9.33
CA ARG A 34 13.04 11.03 -8.47
C ARG A 34 14.47 11.39 -8.11
N ASP A 35 14.82 11.25 -6.85
CA ASP A 35 16.16 11.45 -6.30
C ASP A 35 16.63 10.13 -5.65
N PRO A 36 17.47 9.34 -6.34
CA PRO A 36 18.03 8.12 -5.78
C PRO A 36 19.10 8.46 -4.74
N LYS A 37 19.02 7.80 -3.57
CA LYS A 37 19.96 8.00 -2.46
C LYS A 37 20.51 6.66 -2.00
N VAL A 38 21.77 6.65 -1.58
CA VAL A 38 22.38 5.53 -0.88
C VAL A 38 22.80 6.05 0.49
N LEU A 39 22.17 5.56 1.55
CA LEU A 39 22.30 6.06 2.91
C LEU A 39 22.68 4.92 3.86
N GLY A 40 23.51 5.23 4.86
CA GLY A 40 23.70 4.31 5.98
C GLY A 40 22.41 4.07 6.76
N LEU A 41 22.23 2.88 7.32
CA LEU A 41 21.03 2.53 8.09
C LEU A 41 20.71 3.57 9.17
N GLY A 42 21.72 4.05 9.91
CA GLY A 42 21.51 5.09 10.93
C GLY A 42 20.91 6.37 10.35
N GLN A 43 21.35 6.79 9.16
CA GLN A 43 20.78 7.95 8.46
C GLN A 43 19.34 7.69 8.01
N VAL A 44 19.06 6.48 7.49
CA VAL A 44 17.71 6.08 7.06
C VAL A 44 16.73 6.17 8.23
N VAL A 45 17.08 5.57 9.38
CA VAL A 45 16.21 5.59 10.57
C VAL A 45 15.98 7.02 11.06
N ASN A 46 17.03 7.81 11.19
CA ASN A 46 16.90 9.20 11.67
C ASN A 46 16.07 10.07 10.73
N THR A 47 16.21 9.89 9.42
CA THR A 47 15.52 10.70 8.41
C THR A 47 14.06 10.29 8.23
N TYR A 48 13.81 8.98 8.12
CA TYR A 48 12.53 8.44 7.65
C TYR A 48 11.65 7.84 8.76
N GLN A 49 11.95 8.07 10.05
CA GLN A 49 11.12 7.59 11.16
C GLN A 49 9.70 8.19 11.18
N HIS A 50 9.52 9.40 10.65
CA HIS A 50 8.22 10.07 10.55
C HIS A 50 7.57 9.78 9.20
N ASN A 51 7.25 8.51 8.97
CA ASN A 51 6.67 8.03 7.73
C ASN A 51 5.30 7.38 7.96
N THR A 52 4.56 7.25 6.88
CA THR A 52 3.33 6.49 6.81
C THR A 52 3.26 5.70 5.49
N ALA A 53 2.43 4.70 5.49
CA ALA A 53 2.09 3.93 4.31
C ALA A 53 0.56 3.98 4.15
N PRO A 54 0.03 4.93 3.35
CA PRO A 54 -1.41 5.07 3.16
C PRO A 54 -2.00 3.77 2.60
N GLU A 55 -3.19 3.41 3.07
CA GLU A 55 -3.87 2.18 2.65
C GLU A 55 -4.08 2.09 1.13
N ASN A 56 -4.12 3.22 0.44
CA ASN A 56 -4.27 3.28 -1.02
C ASN A 56 -3.10 2.63 -1.78
N PHE A 57 -1.89 2.72 -1.21
CA PHE A 57 -0.65 2.32 -1.88
C PHE A 57 0.09 1.20 -1.16
N GLN A 58 -0.37 0.76 0.02
CA GLN A 58 0.40 -0.19 0.81
C GLN A 58 -0.46 -1.29 1.41
N ARG A 59 0.10 -2.48 1.40
CA ARG A 59 -0.40 -3.58 2.23
C ARG A 59 -0.08 -3.29 3.70
N PRO A 60 -0.98 -3.62 4.63
CA PRO A 60 -0.61 -3.62 6.05
C PRO A 60 0.63 -4.50 6.28
N GLU A 61 1.41 -4.18 7.33
CA GLU A 61 2.62 -4.94 7.66
C GLU A 61 2.33 -6.44 7.69
N SER A 62 2.95 -7.19 6.79
CA SER A 62 2.62 -8.59 6.56
C SER A 62 3.77 -9.56 6.88
N TRP A 63 4.97 -9.03 7.21
CA TRP A 63 6.12 -9.90 7.47
C TRP A 63 5.95 -10.74 8.73
N SER A 64 6.00 -12.04 8.54
CA SER A 64 6.06 -13.02 9.61
C SER A 64 7.38 -12.93 10.40
N LYS A 65 7.40 -13.53 11.59
CA LYS A 65 8.65 -13.64 12.38
C LYS A 65 9.78 -14.32 11.60
N LYS A 66 9.46 -15.24 10.70
CA LYS A 66 10.43 -15.96 9.85
C LYS A 66 11.06 -15.00 8.83
N GLU A 67 10.26 -14.17 8.17
CA GLU A 67 10.72 -13.20 7.20
C GLU A 67 11.58 -12.10 7.85
N LYS A 68 11.13 -11.55 8.99
CA LYS A 68 11.92 -10.60 9.78
C LYS A 68 13.29 -11.17 10.18
N LYS A 69 13.32 -12.43 10.62
CA LYS A 69 14.58 -13.11 10.95
C LYS A 69 15.48 -13.33 9.73
N ALA A 70 14.90 -13.68 8.59
CA ALA A 70 15.65 -13.84 7.35
C ALA A 70 16.26 -12.52 6.89
N PHE A 71 15.47 -11.44 6.92
CA PHE A 71 15.94 -10.11 6.56
C PHE A 71 17.04 -9.60 7.52
N PHE A 72 16.90 -9.84 8.82
CA PHE A 72 17.97 -9.53 9.80
C PHE A 72 19.29 -10.23 9.46
N LYS A 73 19.23 -11.50 9.07
CA LYS A 73 20.42 -12.23 8.63
C LYS A 73 21.03 -11.66 7.35
N SER A 74 20.20 -11.24 6.39
CA SER A 74 20.65 -10.59 5.17
C SER A 74 21.33 -9.26 5.48
N LEU A 75 20.80 -8.49 6.43
CA LEU A 75 21.39 -7.24 6.91
C LEU A 75 22.78 -7.45 7.53
N LEU A 76 22.94 -8.50 8.36
CA LEU A 76 24.22 -8.88 8.96
C LEU A 76 25.28 -9.27 7.92
N MET A 77 24.85 -9.91 6.85
CA MET A 77 25.72 -10.39 5.77
C MET A 77 25.88 -9.40 4.62
N ASP A 78 25.38 -8.16 4.76
CA ASP A 78 25.38 -7.13 3.72
C ASP A 78 24.77 -7.60 2.39
N ARG A 79 23.70 -8.35 2.48
CA ARG A 79 22.96 -8.92 1.35
C ARG A 79 21.53 -8.37 1.29
N ILE A 80 21.43 -7.04 1.33
CA ILE A 80 20.14 -6.36 1.27
C ILE A 80 19.85 -6.08 -0.20
N GLU A 81 18.76 -6.64 -0.67
CA GLU A 81 18.26 -6.39 -2.02
C GLU A 81 17.04 -5.50 -1.99
N GLY A 82 16.85 -4.75 -3.06
CA GLY A 82 15.69 -3.90 -3.30
C GLY A 82 15.85 -2.46 -2.81
N VAL A 83 15.00 -1.62 -3.35
CA VAL A 83 14.95 -0.17 -3.12
C VAL A 83 13.77 0.12 -2.21
N ILE A 84 13.91 1.03 -1.26
CA ILE A 84 12.78 1.60 -0.51
C ILE A 84 12.34 2.86 -1.25
N VAL A 85 11.05 2.93 -1.59
CA VAL A 85 10.48 4.01 -2.39
C VAL A 85 9.61 4.89 -1.50
N VAL A 86 9.96 6.18 -1.42
CA VAL A 86 9.26 7.15 -0.57
C VAL A 86 8.95 8.44 -1.32
N VAL A 87 7.92 9.15 -0.88
CA VAL A 87 7.60 10.52 -1.28
C VAL A 87 7.95 11.45 -0.13
N ASP A 88 8.69 12.51 -0.42
CA ASP A 88 8.86 13.65 0.48
C ASP A 88 7.62 14.54 0.34
N VAL A 89 6.78 14.54 1.37
CA VAL A 89 5.43 15.14 1.32
C VAL A 89 5.51 16.66 1.22
N ASP A 90 6.41 17.30 1.95
CA ASP A 90 6.57 18.77 1.89
C ASP A 90 6.97 19.23 0.49
N SER A 91 7.99 18.57 -0.08
CA SER A 91 8.48 18.89 -1.42
C SER A 91 7.43 18.62 -2.49
N ALA A 92 6.73 17.49 -2.40
CA ALA A 92 5.68 17.10 -3.33
C ALA A 92 4.50 18.07 -3.25
N LEU A 93 3.98 18.36 -2.05
CA LEU A 93 2.87 19.29 -1.84
C LEU A 93 3.18 20.68 -2.39
N HIS A 94 4.36 21.23 -2.07
CA HIS A 94 4.77 22.54 -2.56
C HIS A 94 4.73 22.60 -4.09
N ARG A 95 5.25 21.58 -4.75
CA ARG A 95 5.29 21.54 -6.22
C ARG A 95 3.93 21.28 -6.83
N VAL A 96 3.14 20.37 -6.27
CA VAL A 96 1.81 20.04 -6.80
C VAL A 96 0.89 21.25 -6.72
N LYS A 97 0.88 21.99 -5.59
CA LYS A 97 0.11 23.24 -5.45
C LYS A 97 0.47 24.30 -6.51
N GLN A 98 1.71 24.30 -7.00
CA GLN A 98 2.14 25.25 -8.04
C GLN A 98 1.66 24.89 -9.45
N VAL A 99 1.60 23.60 -9.79
CA VAL A 99 1.39 23.14 -11.18
C VAL A 99 0.02 22.49 -11.41
N ALA A 100 -0.56 21.93 -10.37
CA ALA A 100 -1.85 21.25 -10.39
C ALA A 100 -2.57 21.48 -9.04
N PRO A 101 -3.06 22.72 -8.77
CA PRO A 101 -3.65 23.06 -7.45
C PRO A 101 -4.89 22.24 -7.09
N ASP A 102 -5.54 21.66 -8.09
CA ASP A 102 -6.73 20.80 -7.91
C ASP A 102 -6.37 19.30 -7.82
N ASP A 103 -5.07 18.95 -7.78
CA ASP A 103 -4.67 17.55 -7.64
C ASP A 103 -5.20 16.98 -6.32
N ARG A 104 -5.89 15.86 -6.42
CA ARG A 104 -6.53 15.18 -5.30
C ARG A 104 -5.54 14.83 -4.17
N ALA A 105 -4.26 14.57 -4.48
CA ALA A 105 -3.27 14.25 -3.46
C ALA A 105 -3.13 15.35 -2.41
N ILE A 106 -3.39 16.62 -2.75
CA ILE A 106 -3.25 17.75 -1.83
C ILE A 106 -4.12 17.51 -0.60
N SER A 107 -5.44 17.47 -0.78
CA SER A 107 -6.41 17.41 0.32
C SER A 107 -6.62 16.00 0.86
N SER A 108 -6.45 14.95 0.04
CA SER A 108 -6.73 13.58 0.46
C SER A 108 -5.54 12.84 1.05
N ILE A 109 -4.31 13.31 0.78
CA ILE A 109 -3.10 12.61 1.20
C ILE A 109 -2.10 13.55 1.89
N PHE A 110 -1.61 14.58 1.20
CA PHE A 110 -0.46 15.35 1.68
C PHE A 110 -0.78 16.18 2.92
N GLU A 111 -1.85 16.98 2.87
CA GLU A 111 -2.23 17.82 4.01
C GLU A 111 -2.58 16.99 5.25
N PRO A 112 -3.42 15.94 5.17
CA PRO A 112 -3.70 15.09 6.33
C PRO A 112 -2.47 14.41 6.93
N ILE A 113 -1.47 14.07 6.12
CA ILE A 113 -0.22 13.46 6.58
C ILE A 113 0.64 14.48 7.33
N LEU A 114 0.78 15.69 6.79
CA LEU A 114 1.52 16.77 7.44
C LEU A 114 0.86 17.22 8.75
N ASP A 115 -0.46 17.28 8.80
CA ASP A 115 -1.24 17.61 10.01
C ASP A 115 -1.00 16.59 11.14
N GLN A 116 -0.67 15.35 10.80
CA GLN A 116 -0.26 14.32 11.75
C GLN A 116 1.23 14.40 12.16
N GLY A 117 1.98 15.38 11.65
CA GLY A 117 3.41 15.52 11.88
C GLY A 117 4.27 14.50 11.12
N LEU A 118 3.70 13.79 10.14
CA LEU A 118 4.40 12.85 9.30
C LEU A 118 4.97 13.58 8.07
N LYS A 119 6.08 13.07 7.52
CA LYS A 119 6.83 13.77 6.46
C LYS A 119 7.01 12.94 5.20
N PHE A 120 6.90 11.63 5.30
CA PHE A 120 7.19 10.72 4.22
C PHE A 120 6.07 9.72 4.01
N ILE A 121 5.75 9.47 2.73
CA ILE A 121 4.88 8.38 2.30
C ILE A 121 5.76 7.27 1.77
N VAL A 122 5.53 6.03 2.22
CA VAL A 122 6.22 4.85 1.68
C VAL A 122 5.35 4.24 0.60
N LEU A 123 5.84 4.20 -0.65
CA LEU A 123 5.16 3.57 -1.78
C LEU A 123 5.57 2.11 -1.97
N ASP A 124 6.84 1.77 -1.72
CA ASP A 124 7.32 0.39 -1.66
C ASP A 124 8.40 0.22 -0.60
N GLY A 125 8.53 -1.00 -0.08
CA GLY A 125 9.50 -1.36 0.93
C GLY A 125 9.08 -1.04 2.37
N ASN A 126 7.78 -0.82 2.63
CA ASN A 126 7.26 -0.51 3.96
C ASN A 126 7.70 -1.54 5.01
N ASN A 127 7.55 -2.84 4.74
CA ASN A 127 8.00 -3.89 5.67
C ASN A 127 9.50 -3.80 5.99
N ARG A 128 10.33 -3.46 5.00
CA ARG A 128 11.78 -3.25 5.16
C ARG A 128 12.05 -2.03 6.03
N LEU A 129 11.46 -0.89 5.71
CA LEU A 129 11.66 0.36 6.44
C LEU A 129 11.18 0.24 7.89
N GLN A 130 9.98 -0.29 8.13
CA GLN A 130 9.46 -0.50 9.47
C GLN A 130 10.32 -1.47 10.28
N PHE A 131 10.82 -2.55 9.64
CA PHE A 131 11.75 -3.45 10.31
C PHE A 131 13.03 -2.73 10.75
N LEU A 132 13.64 -1.94 9.88
CA LEU A 132 14.88 -1.19 10.17
C LEU A 132 14.68 -0.18 11.31
N ILE A 133 13.58 0.57 11.28
CA ILE A 133 13.22 1.53 12.33
C ILE A 133 12.98 0.79 13.66
N ASN A 134 12.19 -0.27 13.64
CA ASN A 134 11.85 -1.04 14.83
C ASN A 134 13.08 -1.78 15.42
N LEU A 135 14.02 -2.19 14.57
CA LEU A 135 15.27 -2.80 15.01
C LEU A 135 16.12 -1.79 15.81
N VAL A 136 16.43 -0.65 15.20
CA VAL A 136 17.35 0.34 15.77
C VAL A 136 16.74 1.02 17.02
N ASN A 137 15.42 1.18 17.06
CA ASN A 137 14.70 1.76 18.20
C ASN A 137 14.34 0.75 19.30
N ASP A 138 14.92 -0.45 19.29
CA ASP A 138 14.68 -1.49 20.31
C ASP A 138 13.24 -2.00 20.41
N ILE A 139 12.41 -1.74 19.41
CA ILE A 139 11.03 -2.23 19.34
C ILE A 139 11.01 -3.70 18.90
N TYR A 140 11.86 -4.06 17.93
CA TYR A 140 11.99 -5.44 17.46
C TYR A 140 12.87 -6.26 18.40
N GLY A 141 12.32 -7.36 18.90
CA GLY A 141 13.08 -8.36 19.66
C GLY A 141 13.76 -9.34 18.71
N ILE A 142 15.08 -9.30 18.65
CA ILE A 142 15.89 -10.20 17.82
C ILE A 142 15.73 -11.64 18.35
N PRO A 143 15.35 -12.62 17.50
CA PRO A 143 15.17 -14.00 17.97
C PRO A 143 16.46 -14.56 18.54
N GLU A 144 16.32 -15.34 19.63
CA GLU A 144 17.46 -16.06 20.23
C GLU A 144 18.18 -16.91 19.21
N GLY A 145 19.53 -16.90 19.26
CA GLY A 145 20.34 -17.70 18.37
C GLY A 145 21.78 -17.26 18.25
N LYS A 146 22.51 -18.02 17.46
CA LYS A 146 23.87 -17.69 16.99
C LYS A 146 23.74 -17.02 15.64
N TYR A 147 24.45 -15.90 15.47
CA TYR A 147 24.43 -15.10 14.24
C TYR A 147 25.85 -14.87 13.76
N GLU A 148 26.00 -14.91 12.43
CA GLU A 148 27.22 -14.54 11.72
C GLU A 148 27.03 -13.16 11.09
N TYR A 149 28.09 -12.37 11.03
CA TYR A 149 28.11 -11.09 10.35
C TYR A 149 29.46 -10.83 9.71
N ILE A 150 29.45 -10.03 8.67
CA ILE A 150 30.66 -9.47 8.08
C ILE A 150 30.81 -8.04 8.56
N ARG A 151 32.04 -7.63 8.92
CA ARG A 151 32.30 -6.25 9.37
C ARG A 151 32.28 -5.29 8.19
N HIS A 152 32.96 -5.67 7.14
CA HIS A 152 33.08 -4.86 5.94
C HIS A 152 32.68 -5.69 4.70
N PRO A 153 32.05 -5.09 3.67
CA PRO A 153 31.64 -5.81 2.45
C PRO A 153 32.76 -6.57 1.75
N GLN A 154 34.01 -6.12 1.93
CA GLN A 154 35.20 -6.74 1.35
C GLN A 154 35.80 -7.86 2.23
N ASP A 155 35.27 -8.06 3.44
CA ASP A 155 35.77 -9.11 4.32
C ASP A 155 35.38 -10.48 3.78
N THR A 156 36.37 -11.37 3.75
CA THR A 156 36.17 -12.79 3.40
C THR A 156 35.88 -13.67 4.60
N SER A 157 36.02 -13.13 5.81
CA SER A 157 35.76 -13.83 7.07
C SER A 157 34.53 -13.30 7.79
N THR A 158 33.75 -14.19 8.39
CA THR A 158 32.64 -13.87 9.24
C THR A 158 33.05 -13.82 10.71
N SER A 159 32.48 -12.89 11.44
CA SER A 159 32.47 -12.86 12.91
C SER A 159 31.19 -13.42 13.45
N VAL A 160 31.20 -13.86 14.71
CA VAL A 160 30.03 -14.52 15.33
C VAL A 160 29.65 -13.83 16.63
N PHE A 161 28.36 -13.69 16.87
CA PHE A 161 27.82 -13.28 18.16
C PHE A 161 26.58 -14.11 18.53
N ARG A 162 26.15 -14.00 19.77
CA ARG A 162 24.98 -14.74 20.28
C ARG A 162 23.96 -13.78 20.89
N VAL A 163 22.70 -13.98 20.49
CA VAL A 163 21.54 -13.31 21.09
C VAL A 163 20.86 -14.27 22.07
N THR A 164 20.51 -13.78 23.24
CA THR A 164 19.77 -14.50 24.27
C THR A 164 18.45 -13.85 24.53
N ARG A 165 17.51 -14.52 25.23
CA ARG A 165 16.20 -13.94 25.57
C ARG A 165 16.28 -12.67 26.42
N LYS A 166 17.34 -12.52 27.21
CA LYS A 166 17.53 -11.35 28.09
C LYS A 166 18.18 -10.18 27.35
N ASN A 167 18.99 -10.46 26.33
CA ASN A 167 19.75 -9.48 25.57
C ASN A 167 19.38 -9.67 24.08
N ASN A 168 18.24 -9.15 23.71
CA ASN A 168 17.67 -9.37 22.38
C ASN A 168 17.24 -8.08 21.68
N LYS A 169 17.71 -6.96 22.17
CA LYS A 169 17.50 -5.63 21.55
C LYS A 169 18.71 -5.23 20.72
N PHE A 170 18.56 -4.23 19.85
CA PHE A 170 19.67 -3.67 19.11
C PHE A 170 20.75 -3.11 20.06
N SER A 171 20.31 -2.39 21.08
CA SER A 171 21.20 -1.81 22.11
C SER A 171 21.97 -2.87 22.95
N ASP A 172 21.48 -4.12 23.00
CA ASP A 172 22.14 -5.23 23.69
C ASP A 172 23.23 -5.90 22.83
N LEU A 173 23.30 -5.60 21.54
CA LEU A 173 24.29 -6.19 20.64
C LEU A 173 25.70 -5.69 20.98
N PRO A 174 26.75 -6.50 20.70
CA PRO A 174 28.13 -6.00 20.77
C PRO A 174 28.31 -4.71 19.96
N GLN A 175 29.04 -3.72 20.49
CA GLN A 175 29.22 -2.41 19.83
C GLN A 175 29.66 -2.56 18.37
N ALA A 176 30.61 -3.45 18.08
CA ALA A 176 31.09 -3.71 16.73
C ALA A 176 29.98 -4.20 15.78
N VAL A 177 28.94 -4.88 16.28
CA VAL A 177 27.78 -5.31 15.48
C VAL A 177 26.84 -4.12 15.25
N GLN A 178 26.59 -3.29 16.28
CA GLN A 178 25.77 -2.10 16.16
C GLN A 178 26.39 -1.14 15.12
N ASP A 179 27.68 -0.84 15.23
CA ASP A 179 28.39 0.03 14.30
C ASP A 179 28.31 -0.50 12.87
N THR A 180 28.59 -1.80 12.69
CA THR A 180 28.47 -2.46 11.40
C THR A 180 27.06 -2.35 10.80
N LEU A 181 26.01 -2.54 11.60
CA LEU A 181 24.64 -2.45 11.13
C LEU A 181 24.27 -1.03 10.76
N LEU A 182 24.66 -0.01 11.55
CA LEU A 182 24.35 1.40 11.28
C LEU A 182 25.01 1.92 10.00
N GLU A 183 26.13 1.33 9.60
CA GLU A 183 26.85 1.67 8.37
C GLU A 183 26.32 0.94 7.12
N ARG A 184 25.43 -0.06 7.27
CA ARG A 184 24.85 -0.80 6.11
C ARG A 184 24.16 0.15 5.16
N LEU A 185 24.52 0.04 3.89
CA LEU A 185 23.97 0.90 2.84
C LEU A 185 22.56 0.46 2.43
N ILE A 186 21.63 1.38 2.49
CA ILE A 186 20.25 1.20 2.08
C ILE A 186 19.99 2.07 0.85
N ILE A 187 19.43 1.47 -0.17
CA ILE A 187 19.08 2.18 -1.41
C ILE A 187 17.66 2.76 -1.23
N MET A 188 17.56 4.07 -1.36
CA MET A 188 16.31 4.82 -1.28
C MET A 188 16.00 5.47 -2.62
N SER A 189 14.73 5.54 -2.98
CA SER A 189 14.23 6.32 -4.10
C SER A 189 13.25 7.35 -3.56
N VAL A 190 13.63 8.61 -3.56
CA VAL A 190 12.84 9.70 -2.97
C VAL A 190 12.18 10.50 -4.08
N TYR A 191 10.85 10.57 -4.06
CA TYR A 191 10.07 11.39 -4.98
C TYR A 191 9.77 12.73 -4.34
N THR A 192 10.15 13.81 -5.02
CA THR A 192 9.97 15.20 -4.56
C THR A 192 8.99 15.99 -5.42
N GLN A 193 8.60 15.45 -6.57
CA GLN A 193 7.57 16.01 -7.45
C GLN A 193 6.73 14.86 -7.97
N ILE A 194 5.55 14.68 -7.41
CA ILE A 194 4.65 13.59 -7.75
C ILE A 194 3.24 13.93 -7.26
N GLY A 195 2.23 13.77 -8.12
CA GLY A 195 0.82 13.87 -7.77
C GLY A 195 0.20 12.49 -7.52
N TYR A 196 -1.12 12.45 -7.38
CA TYR A 196 -1.83 11.21 -7.06
C TYR A 196 -1.59 10.12 -8.10
N ASP A 197 -1.81 10.44 -9.38
CA ASP A 197 -1.69 9.46 -10.47
C ASP A 197 -0.26 8.94 -10.61
N GLY A 198 0.72 9.84 -10.45
CA GLY A 198 2.13 9.45 -10.42
C GLY A 198 2.47 8.50 -9.25
N MET A 199 1.89 8.71 -8.07
CA MET A 199 2.06 7.77 -6.93
C MET A 199 1.46 6.40 -7.25
N SER A 200 0.28 6.37 -7.90
CA SER A 200 -0.37 5.13 -8.33
C SER A 200 0.48 4.39 -9.36
N GLU A 201 1.00 5.09 -10.35
CA GLU A 201 1.89 4.53 -11.37
C GLU A 201 3.17 3.95 -10.77
N VAL A 202 3.83 4.71 -9.89
CA VAL A 202 5.04 4.24 -9.21
C VAL A 202 4.74 3.00 -8.36
N PHE A 203 3.62 2.98 -7.63
CA PHE A 203 3.21 1.83 -6.83
C PHE A 203 3.02 0.57 -7.69
N VAL A 204 2.33 0.68 -8.81
CA VAL A 204 2.11 -0.44 -9.74
C VAL A 204 3.44 -0.94 -10.31
N ASN A 205 4.29 -0.04 -10.79
CA ASN A 205 5.54 -0.37 -11.45
C ASN A 205 6.61 -0.96 -10.52
N THR A 206 6.65 -0.53 -9.25
CA THR A 206 7.63 -1.04 -8.28
C THR A 206 7.29 -2.41 -7.74
N ASN A 207 6.01 -2.79 -7.74
CA ASN A 207 5.55 -4.09 -7.27
C ASN A 207 5.60 -5.22 -8.33
N SER A 208 6.31 -5.02 -9.44
CA SER A 208 6.39 -5.97 -10.55
C SER A 208 6.95 -7.37 -10.21
N GLY A 209 7.60 -7.54 -9.04
CA GLY A 209 8.09 -8.85 -8.56
C GLY A 209 7.05 -9.75 -7.89
N VAL A 210 6.03 -9.16 -7.27
CA VAL A 210 4.81 -9.83 -6.79
C VAL A 210 3.66 -8.96 -7.24
N PHE A 211 3.07 -9.30 -8.37
CA PHE A 211 1.96 -8.54 -8.94
C PHE A 211 0.92 -8.21 -7.86
N PRO A 212 0.54 -6.93 -7.74
CA PRO A 212 -0.60 -6.56 -6.91
C PRO A 212 -1.81 -7.39 -7.35
N ASN A 213 -2.64 -7.81 -6.39
CA ASN A 213 -3.90 -8.41 -6.78
C ASN A 213 -4.84 -7.34 -7.38
N PRO A 214 -5.89 -7.75 -8.11
CA PRO A 214 -6.78 -6.79 -8.76
C PRO A 214 -7.37 -5.76 -7.80
N GLN A 215 -7.65 -6.12 -6.55
CA GLN A 215 -8.16 -5.18 -5.56
C GLN A 215 -7.09 -4.19 -5.06
N GLU A 216 -5.83 -4.61 -4.95
CA GLU A 216 -4.72 -3.71 -4.64
C GLU A 216 -4.54 -2.67 -5.76
N LEU A 217 -4.70 -3.08 -7.02
CA LEU A 217 -4.67 -2.16 -8.17
C LEU A 217 -5.85 -1.19 -8.15
N ARG A 218 -7.08 -1.69 -7.89
CA ARG A 218 -8.27 -0.84 -7.77
C ARG A 218 -8.11 0.20 -6.66
N ASN A 219 -7.60 -0.21 -5.50
CA ASN A 219 -7.39 0.71 -4.37
C ASN A 219 -6.34 1.79 -4.65
N ALA A 220 -5.34 1.50 -5.48
CA ALA A 220 -4.33 2.46 -5.89
C ALA A 220 -4.85 3.49 -6.92
N LYS A 221 -5.95 3.20 -7.60
CA LYS A 221 -6.55 4.11 -8.58
C LYS A 221 -7.09 5.38 -7.92
N ASN A 222 -6.96 6.48 -8.62
CA ASN A 222 -7.62 7.75 -8.30
C ASN A 222 -9.11 7.66 -8.67
N SER A 223 -9.89 6.96 -7.88
CA SER A 223 -11.28 6.70 -8.16
C SER A 223 -12.17 6.98 -6.94
N PRO A 224 -13.28 7.73 -7.10
CA PRO A 224 -14.29 7.91 -6.06
C PRO A 224 -14.83 6.58 -5.53
N TRP A 225 -14.86 5.54 -6.36
CA TRP A 225 -15.26 4.19 -5.96
C TRP A 225 -14.32 3.57 -4.93
N ALA A 226 -13.02 3.79 -5.07
CA ALA A 226 -12.05 3.31 -4.09
C ALA A 226 -12.28 3.95 -2.70
N ASP A 227 -12.62 5.25 -2.66
CA ASP A 227 -12.97 5.94 -1.42
C ASP A 227 -14.29 5.43 -0.84
N TYR A 228 -15.30 5.23 -1.69
CA TYR A 228 -16.60 4.72 -1.28
C TYR A 228 -16.51 3.32 -0.67
N VAL A 229 -15.78 2.42 -1.30
CA VAL A 229 -15.54 1.06 -0.76
C VAL A 229 -14.82 1.12 0.59
N ARG A 230 -13.83 2.00 0.75
CA ARG A 230 -13.16 2.22 2.05
C ARG A 230 -14.11 2.77 3.12
N SER A 231 -14.99 3.70 2.75
CA SER A 231 -16.04 4.22 3.64
C SER A 231 -16.97 3.10 4.10
N LEU A 232 -17.53 2.34 3.17
CA LEU A 232 -18.39 1.20 3.49
C LEU A 232 -17.70 0.19 4.41
N ARG A 233 -16.45 -0.14 4.15
CA ARG A 233 -15.67 -1.02 5.03
C ARG A 233 -15.59 -0.49 6.46
N SER A 234 -15.46 0.82 6.63
CA SER A 234 -15.40 1.45 7.96
C SER A 234 -16.75 1.49 8.67
N GLU A 235 -17.87 1.41 7.94
CA GLU A 235 -19.22 1.43 8.47
C GLU A 235 -19.72 0.04 8.96
N ILE A 236 -19.12 -1.05 8.42
CA ILE A 236 -19.56 -2.43 8.72
C ILE A 236 -18.45 -3.31 9.34
N PRO A 237 -17.63 -2.81 10.29
CA PRO A 237 -16.48 -3.55 10.79
C PRO A 237 -16.84 -4.85 11.49
N GLU A 238 -17.98 -4.89 12.19
CA GLU A 238 -18.46 -6.08 12.91
C GLU A 238 -18.85 -7.20 11.94
N LEU A 239 -19.56 -6.87 10.87
CA LEU A 239 -19.94 -7.83 9.83
C LEU A 239 -18.69 -8.42 9.17
N LEU A 240 -17.74 -7.56 8.80
CA LEU A 240 -16.51 -8.00 8.17
C LEU A 240 -15.63 -8.85 9.11
N GLY A 241 -15.62 -8.52 10.41
CA GLY A 241 -14.93 -9.30 11.44
C GLY A 241 -15.57 -10.68 11.65
N TYR A 242 -16.89 -10.80 11.44
CA TYR A 242 -17.58 -12.08 11.47
C TYR A 242 -17.29 -12.95 10.23
N MET A 243 -17.22 -12.32 9.04
CA MET A 243 -17.04 -13.03 7.77
C MET A 243 -15.59 -13.39 7.47
N PHE A 244 -14.65 -12.58 7.90
CA PHE A 244 -13.24 -12.72 7.57
C PHE A 244 -12.37 -12.79 8.83
N ALA A 245 -11.53 -13.81 8.92
CA ALA A 245 -10.55 -13.93 10.02
C ALA A 245 -9.54 -12.76 10.03
N ASN A 246 -9.25 -12.19 8.87
CA ASN A 246 -8.46 -10.97 8.71
C ASN A 246 -8.99 -10.15 7.53
N PRO A 247 -9.96 -9.24 7.76
CA PRO A 247 -10.60 -8.45 6.70
C PRO A 247 -9.63 -7.59 5.87
N ARG A 248 -8.51 -7.18 6.47
CA ARG A 248 -7.50 -6.34 5.81
C ARG A 248 -6.49 -7.13 4.98
N LYS A 249 -6.44 -8.45 5.12
CA LYS A 249 -5.47 -9.27 4.40
C LYS A 249 -5.69 -9.16 2.89
N ARG A 250 -4.75 -8.49 2.20
CA ARG A 250 -4.82 -8.26 0.75
C ARG A 250 -6.16 -7.70 0.27
N TYR A 251 -6.80 -6.89 1.12
CA TYR A 251 -8.08 -6.23 0.82
C TYR A 251 -9.24 -7.18 0.48
N CYS A 252 -9.28 -8.36 1.07
CA CYS A 252 -10.34 -9.34 0.78
C CYS A 252 -11.74 -8.83 1.13
N ALA A 253 -11.87 -7.97 2.15
CA ALA A 253 -13.13 -7.33 2.49
C ALA A 253 -13.54 -6.29 1.44
N ASP A 254 -12.59 -5.52 0.92
CA ASP A 254 -12.84 -4.54 -0.13
C ASP A 254 -13.29 -5.24 -1.43
N ASP A 255 -12.64 -6.35 -1.79
CA ASP A 255 -13.00 -7.15 -2.95
C ASP A 255 -14.43 -7.71 -2.84
N TRP A 256 -14.80 -8.19 -1.64
CA TRP A 256 -16.16 -8.65 -1.37
C TRP A 256 -17.19 -7.52 -1.41
N ILE A 257 -16.86 -6.32 -0.88
CA ILE A 257 -17.75 -5.15 -0.97
C ILE A 257 -17.97 -4.78 -2.43
N VAL A 258 -16.92 -4.83 -3.26
CA VAL A 258 -17.03 -4.58 -4.71
C VAL A 258 -17.94 -5.61 -5.37
N ASP A 259 -17.83 -6.90 -5.00
CA ASP A 259 -18.74 -7.94 -5.49
C ASP A 259 -20.21 -7.64 -5.16
N CYS A 260 -20.47 -7.20 -3.92
CA CYS A 260 -21.81 -6.83 -3.50
C CYS A 260 -22.34 -5.60 -4.25
N LEU A 261 -21.50 -4.59 -4.46
CA LEU A 261 -21.87 -3.38 -5.20
C LEU A 261 -22.14 -3.70 -6.67
N ASP A 262 -21.29 -4.49 -7.30
CA ASP A 262 -21.49 -4.91 -8.69
C ASP A 262 -22.79 -5.71 -8.84
N PHE A 263 -23.06 -6.62 -7.91
CA PHE A 263 -24.34 -7.35 -7.87
C PHE A 263 -25.55 -6.39 -7.75
N VAL A 264 -25.49 -5.40 -6.87
CA VAL A 264 -26.61 -4.45 -6.64
C VAL A 264 -26.81 -3.55 -7.85
N LEU A 265 -25.74 -3.09 -8.49
CA LEU A 265 -25.79 -2.12 -9.60
C LEU A 265 -26.09 -2.79 -10.96
N ASN A 266 -25.58 -3.99 -11.15
CA ASN A 266 -25.67 -4.72 -12.40
C ASN A 266 -26.56 -5.98 -12.29
N ALA A 267 -27.32 -6.12 -11.18
CA ALA A 267 -28.26 -7.23 -11.03
C ALA A 267 -29.28 -7.18 -12.17
N VAL A 268 -29.09 -8.07 -13.11
CA VAL A 268 -30.07 -8.36 -14.13
C VAL A 268 -31.33 -8.86 -13.43
N GLU A 269 -32.48 -8.41 -13.90
CA GLU A 269 -33.79 -8.90 -13.46
C GLU A 269 -33.75 -10.45 -13.47
N ILE A 270 -33.88 -11.04 -12.27
CA ILE A 270 -33.80 -12.51 -12.15
C ILE A 270 -35.06 -13.04 -12.81
N ASP A 271 -34.90 -13.74 -13.89
CA ASP A 271 -35.98 -14.48 -14.47
C ASP A 271 -36.25 -15.73 -13.62
N LEU A 272 -37.29 -15.65 -12.78
CA LEU A 272 -37.73 -16.74 -11.91
C LEU A 272 -38.63 -17.74 -12.62
N ASP A 273 -38.91 -17.53 -13.90
CA ASP A 273 -39.72 -18.46 -14.70
C ASP A 273 -38.87 -19.64 -15.18
N GLU A 274 -39.07 -20.79 -14.57
CA GLU A 274 -38.35 -22.05 -14.90
C GLU A 274 -38.53 -22.46 -16.36
N ASP A 275 -39.57 -21.98 -17.02
CA ASP A 275 -39.87 -22.27 -18.43
C ASP A 275 -39.22 -21.22 -19.37
N SER A 276 -38.64 -20.17 -18.85
CA SER A 276 -37.95 -19.14 -19.63
C SER A 276 -36.63 -19.64 -20.21
N PRO A 277 -36.34 -19.36 -21.48
CA PRO A 277 -35.05 -19.71 -22.08
C PRO A 277 -33.84 -19.03 -21.40
N THR A 278 -34.04 -17.93 -20.65
CA THR A 278 -33.01 -17.21 -19.94
C THR A 278 -32.77 -17.69 -18.51
N TYR A 279 -33.66 -18.54 -17.96
CA TYR A 279 -33.55 -19.08 -16.60
C TYR A 279 -32.22 -19.81 -16.31
N LYS A 280 -31.63 -20.45 -17.31
CA LYS A 280 -30.35 -21.20 -17.17
C LYS A 280 -29.09 -20.35 -17.33
N GLU A 281 -29.22 -19.12 -17.79
CA GLU A 281 -28.07 -18.23 -18.04
C GLU A 281 -27.72 -17.31 -16.86
N THR A 282 -28.61 -17.19 -15.89
CA THR A 282 -28.35 -16.42 -14.66
C THR A 282 -27.44 -17.18 -13.70
N ASN A 283 -26.17 -17.26 -14.03
CA ASN A 283 -25.14 -17.73 -13.10
C ASN A 283 -24.82 -16.63 -12.08
N PHE A 284 -25.49 -16.63 -10.94
CA PHE A 284 -25.29 -15.72 -9.82
C PHE A 284 -23.86 -15.63 -9.28
N TYR A 285 -22.97 -16.48 -9.70
CA TYR A 285 -21.65 -16.62 -9.10
C TYR A 285 -20.50 -16.06 -9.92
N ALA A 286 -20.75 -15.58 -11.11
CA ALA A 286 -19.68 -15.09 -11.97
C ALA A 286 -19.78 -13.57 -12.20
N ILE A 287 -19.69 -12.79 -11.13
CA ILE A 287 -19.32 -11.38 -11.28
C ILE A 287 -17.95 -11.36 -11.90
N SER A 288 -17.86 -10.95 -13.15
CA SER A 288 -16.61 -11.00 -13.88
C SER A 288 -15.63 -9.99 -13.30
N GLN A 289 -14.34 -10.31 -13.32
CA GLN A 289 -13.31 -9.34 -12.96
C GLN A 289 -13.39 -8.08 -13.85
N SER A 290 -13.94 -8.21 -15.04
CA SER A 290 -14.26 -7.15 -15.99
C SER A 290 -15.22 -6.12 -15.42
N SER A 291 -16.40 -6.56 -14.95
CA SER A 291 -17.42 -5.65 -14.38
C SER A 291 -16.86 -4.86 -13.19
N LYS A 292 -16.09 -5.53 -12.32
CA LYS A 292 -15.44 -4.85 -11.19
C LYS A 292 -14.46 -3.77 -11.64
N ASN A 293 -13.72 -4.00 -12.71
CA ASN A 293 -12.77 -3.04 -13.24
C ASN A 293 -13.49 -1.87 -13.91
N GLU A 294 -14.62 -2.09 -14.56
CA GLU A 294 -15.46 -1.05 -15.14
C GLU A 294 -15.94 -0.04 -14.08
N LEU A 295 -16.36 -0.52 -12.90
CA LEU A 295 -16.74 0.36 -11.78
C LEU A 295 -15.60 1.32 -11.37
N TYR A 296 -14.35 0.91 -11.55
CA TYR A 296 -13.17 1.72 -11.23
C TYR A 296 -12.59 2.49 -12.43
N GLY A 297 -13.22 2.43 -13.60
CA GLY A 297 -12.73 3.06 -14.82
C GLY A 297 -11.36 2.49 -15.24
N MET A 298 -11.13 1.21 -15.03
CA MET A 298 -9.89 0.53 -15.44
C MET A 298 -10.09 -0.07 -16.83
N GLU A 299 -9.32 0.41 -17.80
CA GLU A 299 -9.19 -0.28 -19.08
C GLU A 299 -8.37 -1.56 -18.91
N PHE A 300 -8.71 -2.58 -19.70
CA PHE A 300 -7.96 -3.83 -19.71
C PHE A 300 -6.57 -3.61 -20.31
N LEU A 301 -5.57 -4.06 -19.57
CA LEU A 301 -4.24 -4.33 -20.08
C LEU A 301 -4.18 -5.77 -20.61
#